data_55cd20d8d9530adba0d0a3dc265b4d87
#
_entry.id   55cd20d8d9530adba0d0a3dc265b4d87
#
_cell.length_a   1.000
_cell.length_b   1.000
_cell.length_c   1.000
_cell.angle_alpha   90.00
_cell.angle_beta   90.00
_cell.angle_gamma   90.00
#
_symmetry.space_group_name_H-M   'P 1'
#
loop_
_entity.id
_entity.type
_entity.pdbx_description
1 polymer ?
#
loop_
_entity_poly.entity_id
_entity_poly.type
_entity_poly.pdbx_seq_one_letter_code
_entity_poly.pdbx_strand_id
1 'polypeptide(L)' 'MNRTEAIKKVWNLVEADKIREAEEIAIEYNIEMCFGDNYIAVEDDVFYF' A
#
# COMPACT_ATOMS: atom_id res chain seq x y z
N MET A 1 9.88 -11.60 -4.47
CA MET A 1 9.91 -10.36 -3.65
C MET A 1 9.57 -10.72 -2.22
N ASN A 2 10.31 -10.24 -1.24
CA ASN A 2 9.97 -10.49 0.15
C ASN A 2 8.93 -9.46 0.62
N ARG A 3 8.44 -9.61 1.86
CA ARG A 3 7.38 -8.74 2.37
C ARG A 3 7.82 -7.26 2.43
N THR A 4 9.06 -7.00 2.83
CA THR A 4 9.58 -5.64 2.92
C THR A 4 9.59 -4.99 1.53
N GLU A 5 10.04 -5.72 0.52
CA GLU A 5 10.04 -5.21 -0.85
C GLU A 5 8.64 -5.03 -1.38
N ALA A 6 7.71 -5.92 -1.01
CA ALA A 6 6.32 -5.79 -1.41
C ALA A 6 5.69 -4.53 -0.82
N ILE A 7 5.99 -4.21 0.44
CA ILE A 7 5.48 -2.99 1.08
C ILE A 7 6.03 -1.75 0.37
N LYS A 8 7.30 -1.75 0.01
CA LYS A 8 7.88 -0.64 -0.76
C LYS A 8 7.21 -0.49 -2.11
N LYS A 9 6.92 -1.61 -2.77
CA LYS A 9 6.22 -1.59 -4.06
C LYS A 9 4.82 -1.01 -3.91
N VAL A 10 4.12 -1.40 -2.85
CA VAL A 10 2.78 -0.86 -2.56
C VAL A 10 2.85 0.66 -2.41
N TRP A 11 3.82 1.18 -1.64
CA TRP A 11 3.97 2.61 -1.47
C TRP A 11 4.29 3.33 -2.77
N ASN A 12 5.16 2.75 -3.61
CA ASN A 12 5.48 3.33 -4.91
C ASN A 12 4.23 3.44 -5.79
N LEU A 13 3.38 2.42 -5.76
CA LEU A 13 2.15 2.43 -6.53
C LEU A 13 1.14 3.43 -5.98
N VAL A 14 1.04 3.53 -4.66
CA VAL A 14 0.17 4.53 -4.03
C VAL A 14 0.59 5.94 -4.42
N GLU A 15 1.89 6.23 -4.38
CA GLU A 15 2.40 7.54 -4.76
C GLU A 15 2.19 7.84 -6.24
N ALA A 16 2.16 6.81 -7.08
CA ALA A 16 1.91 6.95 -8.52
C ALA A 16 0.41 6.94 -8.86
N ASP A 17 -0.46 6.96 -7.85
CA ASP A 17 -1.91 6.92 -8.00
C ASP A 17 -2.40 5.63 -8.66
N LYS A 18 -1.66 4.55 -8.48
CA LYS A 18 -2.03 3.22 -8.99
C LYS A 18 -2.54 2.36 -7.86
N ILE A 19 -3.63 2.80 -7.25
CA ILE A 19 -4.15 2.20 -6.02
C ILE A 19 -4.60 0.76 -6.23
N ARG A 20 -5.23 0.47 -7.38
CA ARG A 20 -5.70 -0.89 -7.65
C ARG A 20 -4.53 -1.88 -7.71
N GLU A 21 -3.45 -1.51 -8.35
CA GLU A 21 -2.26 -2.36 -8.44
C GLU A 21 -1.64 -2.55 -7.06
N ALA A 22 -1.65 -1.50 -6.24
CA ALA A 22 -1.15 -1.59 -4.87
C ALA A 22 -1.98 -2.58 -4.06
N GLU A 23 -3.30 -2.53 -4.19
CA GLU A 23 -4.18 -3.46 -3.50
C GLU A 23 -3.92 -4.91 -3.91
N GLU A 24 -3.67 -5.16 -5.18
CA GLU A 24 -3.38 -6.52 -5.66
C GLU A 24 -2.15 -7.09 -4.99
N ILE A 25 -1.09 -6.29 -4.86
CA ILE A 25 0.13 -6.72 -4.19
C ILE A 25 -0.13 -6.93 -2.70
N ALA A 26 -0.89 -6.04 -2.09
CA ALA A 26 -1.21 -6.15 -0.68
C ALA A 26 -1.97 -7.44 -0.38
N ILE A 27 -2.92 -7.81 -1.23
CA ILE A 27 -3.67 -9.05 -1.09
C ILE A 27 -2.74 -10.26 -1.24
N GLU A 28 -1.89 -10.22 -2.25
CA GLU A 28 -0.97 -11.33 -2.54
C GLU A 28 -0.01 -11.60 -1.38
N TYR A 29 0.47 -10.55 -0.73
CA TYR A 29 1.46 -10.65 0.35
C TYR A 29 0.84 -10.51 1.74
N ASN A 30 -0.49 -10.47 1.82
CA ASN A 30 -1.22 -10.33 3.07
C ASN A 30 -0.78 -9.09 3.86
N ILE A 31 -0.64 -7.99 3.16
CA ILE A 31 -0.29 -6.68 3.74
C ILE A 31 -1.58 -5.95 4.10
N GLU A 32 -1.69 -5.44 5.32
CA GLU A 32 -2.85 -4.69 5.73
C GLU A 32 -2.85 -3.30 5.12
N MET A 33 -3.96 -2.93 4.47
CA MET A 33 -4.19 -1.59 3.96
C MET A 33 -5.53 -1.09 4.45
N CYS A 34 -5.56 0.15 4.88
CA CYS A 34 -6.79 0.83 5.28
C CYS A 34 -6.89 2.15 4.54
N PHE A 35 -8.12 2.50 4.15
CA PHE A 35 -8.38 3.73 3.42
C PHE A 35 -9.27 4.65 4.25
N GLY A 36 -8.89 5.91 4.34
CA GLY A 36 -9.71 6.94 4.97
C GLY A 36 -10.02 8.04 3.97
N ASP A 37 -10.70 9.09 4.42
CA ASP A 37 -11.08 10.20 3.55
C ASP A 37 -9.88 10.96 3.01
N ASN A 38 -8.83 11.04 3.79
CA ASN A 38 -7.64 11.83 3.42
C ASN A 38 -6.33 11.10 3.74
N TYR A 39 -6.39 9.78 3.88
CA TYR A 39 -5.18 9.01 4.17
C TYR A 39 -5.29 7.59 3.63
N ILE A 40 -4.13 6.97 3.47
CA ILE A 40 -4.01 5.54 3.19
C ILE A 40 -2.99 5.00 4.19
N ALA A 41 -3.38 4.00 4.95
CA ALA A 41 -2.49 3.33 5.90
C ALA A 41 -2.06 1.98 5.33
N VAL A 42 -0.77 1.71 5.38
CA VAL A 42 -0.20 0.42 4.97
C VAL A 42 0.65 -0.08 6.12
N GLU A 43 0.21 -1.15 6.77
CA GLU A 43 0.84 -1.68 7.96
C GLU A 43 0.93 -0.59 9.04
N ASP A 44 2.14 -0.25 9.48
CA ASP A 44 2.34 0.75 10.53
C ASP A 44 2.52 2.18 10.00
N ASP A 45 2.56 2.34 8.67
CA ASP A 45 2.79 3.64 8.06
C ASP A 45 1.50 4.23 7.53
N VAL A 46 1.40 5.56 7.57
CA VAL A 46 0.23 6.28 7.08
C VAL A 46 0.69 7.37 6.11
N PHE A 47 0.01 7.44 4.98
CA PHE A 47 0.22 8.49 3.99
C PHE A 47 -1.00 9.39 3.96
N TYR A 48 -0.80 10.70 4.17
CA TYR A 48 -1.89 11.68 4.15
C TYR A 48 -1.86 12.47 2.84
N PHE A 49 -3.03 12.75 2.30
CA PHE A 49 -3.15 13.58 1.09
C PHE A 49 -4.31 14.56 1.14
#